data_cad2a41bf42691b6f136d7f452c8b388
#
_entry.id   cad2a41bf42691b6f136d7f452c8b388
#
_cell.length_a   1.000
_cell.length_b   1.000
_cell.length_c   1.000
_cell.angle_alpha   90.00
_cell.angle_beta   90.00
_cell.angle_gamma   90.00
#
_symmetry.space_group_name_H-M   'P 1'
#
loop_
_entity.id
_entity.type
_entity.pdbx_description
1 polymer ?
#
loop_
_entity_poly.entity_id
_entity_poly.type
_entity_poly.pdbx_seq_one_letter_code
_entity_poly.pdbx_strand_id
1 'polypeptide(L)' 'MTEKKEVVGYATEDGNIYCVECINKDREMMGKIEKAITADDSEEDVYFCDLCENQIK' A
#
# COMPACT_ATOMS: atom_id res chain seq x y z
N MET A 1 -18.27 14.93 -4.40
CA MET A 1 -17.63 14.50 -4.43
C MET A 1 -16.92 13.95 -3.63
N THR A 2 -16.76 13.14 -3.23
CA THR A 2 -16.15 12.65 -2.27
C THR A 2 -15.44 11.54 -2.67
N GLU A 3 -14.42 11.64 -3.38
CA GLU A 3 -13.68 10.58 -3.69
C GLU A 3 -12.79 10.32 -2.61
N LYS A 4 -12.75 9.21 -2.02
CA LYS A 4 -11.86 8.87 -1.01
C LYS A 4 -10.66 8.27 -1.60
N LYS A 5 -9.71 9.04 -1.92
CA LYS A 5 -8.45 8.54 -2.39
C LYS A 5 -7.50 8.40 -1.24
N GLU A 6 -7.96 7.79 -0.18
CA GLU A 6 -7.12 7.57 0.97
C GLU A 6 -6.13 6.46 0.66
N VAL A 7 -4.83 6.70 0.86
CA VAL A 7 -3.80 5.70 0.58
C VAL A 7 -3.81 4.66 1.68
N VAL A 8 -3.98 3.41 1.32
CA VAL A 8 -4.02 2.31 2.29
C VAL A 8 -2.79 1.41 2.17
N GLY A 9 -1.99 1.56 1.14
CA GLY A 9 -0.79 0.77 0.97
C GLY A 9 0.06 1.28 -0.16
N TYR A 10 1.16 0.60 -0.44
CA TYR A 10 2.08 1.00 -1.49
C TYR A 10 2.61 -0.23 -2.22
N ALA A 11 2.90 -0.06 -3.50
CA ALA A 11 3.50 -1.10 -4.32
C ALA A 11 4.89 -0.64 -4.72
N THR A 12 5.87 -1.54 -4.66
CA THR A 12 7.24 -1.21 -5.02
C THR A 12 7.56 -1.72 -6.41
N GLU A 13 8.74 -1.34 -6.89
CA GLU A 13 9.14 -1.73 -8.24
C GLU A 13 9.33 -3.24 -8.35
N ASP A 14 9.63 -3.89 -7.24
CA ASP A 14 9.85 -5.33 -7.25
C ASP A 14 8.56 -6.13 -7.28
N GLY A 15 7.44 -5.46 -7.27
CA GLY A 15 6.16 -6.16 -7.27
C GLY A 15 5.66 -6.51 -5.89
N ASN A 16 6.29 -5.97 -4.84
CA ASN A 16 5.85 -6.23 -3.48
C ASN A 16 4.83 -5.19 -3.04
N ILE A 17 4.00 -5.57 -2.09
CA ILE A 17 2.97 -4.69 -1.56
C ILE A 17 3.21 -4.52 -0.08
N TYR A 18 3.14 -3.29 0.41
CA TYR A 18 3.34 -3.00 1.82
C TYR A 18 2.26 -2.07 2.32
N CYS A 19 1.83 -2.27 3.56
CA CYS A 19 0.82 -1.41 4.14
C CYS A 19 1.46 -0.10 4.60
N VAL A 20 0.62 0.89 4.87
CA VAL A 20 1.10 2.20 5.27
C VAL A 20 1.92 2.12 6.55
N GLU A 21 1.51 1.29 7.49
CA GLU A 21 2.24 1.17 8.74
C GLU A 21 3.64 0.64 8.54
N CYS A 22 3.80 -0.35 7.68
CA CYS A 22 5.11 -0.93 7.43
C CYS A 22 6.02 0.07 6.74
N ILE A 23 5.46 0.85 5.82
CA ILE A 23 6.24 1.88 5.13
C ILE A 23 6.64 2.98 6.10
N ASN A 24 5.76 3.34 7.03
CA ASN A 24 6.09 4.37 8.02
C ASN A 24 7.20 3.93 8.96
N LYS A 25 7.29 2.64 9.23
CA LYS A 25 8.33 2.12 10.09
C LYS A 25 9.67 2.03 9.40
N ASP A 26 9.66 1.82 8.09
CA ASP A 26 10.91 1.66 7.35
C ASP A 26 10.95 2.69 6.23
N ARG A 27 11.58 3.80 6.52
CA ARG A 27 11.60 4.90 5.56
C ARG A 27 12.42 4.58 4.31
N GLU A 28 13.30 3.61 4.40
CA GLU A 28 14.07 3.25 3.22
C GLU A 28 13.16 2.71 2.13
N MET A 29 12.09 2.09 2.52
CA MET A 29 11.18 1.53 1.53
C MET A 29 10.39 2.60 0.81
N MET A 30 10.27 3.78 1.41
CA MET A 30 9.54 4.85 0.75
C MET A 30 10.22 5.26 -0.55
N GLY A 31 11.53 5.11 -0.63
CA GLY A 31 12.25 5.45 -1.85
C GLY A 31 12.06 4.44 -2.97
N LYS A 32 11.50 3.27 -2.64
CA LYS A 32 11.30 2.24 -3.63
C LYS A 32 9.86 2.13 -4.08
N ILE A 33 9.00 3.00 -3.59
CA ILE A 33 7.59 2.95 -3.92
C ILE A 33 7.38 3.37 -5.36
N GLU A 34 6.70 2.54 -6.12
CA GLU A 34 6.38 2.86 -7.48
C GLU A 34 4.97 3.41 -7.60
N LYS A 35 4.05 2.91 -6.78
CA LYS A 35 2.66 3.29 -6.88
C LYS A 35 2.01 3.25 -5.53
N ALA A 36 1.09 4.15 -5.27
CA ALA A 36 0.31 4.13 -4.04
C ALA A 36 -1.00 3.39 -4.28
N ILE A 37 -1.42 2.61 -3.30
CA ILE A 37 -2.67 1.87 -3.37
C ILE A 37 -3.70 2.63 -2.57
N THR A 38 -4.79 3.00 -3.20
CA THR A 38 -5.84 3.76 -2.52
C THR A 38 -6.96 2.83 -2.07
N ALA A 39 -7.89 3.38 -1.32
CA ALA A 39 -9.03 2.60 -0.86
C ALA A 39 -9.85 2.08 -2.04
N ASP A 40 -9.93 2.86 -3.11
CA ASP A 40 -10.64 2.41 -4.30
C ASP A 40 -9.97 1.20 -4.91
N ASP A 41 -8.63 1.20 -4.94
CA ASP A 41 -7.90 0.06 -5.49
C ASP A 41 -8.14 -1.18 -4.65
N SER A 42 -8.19 -1.03 -3.34
CA SER A 42 -8.37 -2.18 -2.47
C SER A 42 -9.78 -2.75 -2.51
N GLU A 43 -10.74 -1.97 -3.01
CA GLU A 43 -12.08 -2.48 -3.19
C GLU A 43 -12.18 -3.35 -4.43
N GLU A 44 -11.38 -3.06 -5.43
CA GLU A 44 -11.42 -3.85 -6.66
C GLU A 44 -10.59 -5.11 -6.55
N ASP A 45 -9.46 -5.04 -5.87
CA ASP A 45 -8.58 -6.17 -5.72
C ASP A 45 -8.20 -6.33 -4.27
N VAL A 46 -7.82 -7.53 -3.90
CA VAL A 46 -7.41 -7.80 -2.54
C VAL A 46 -5.89 -7.71 -2.47
N TYR A 47 -5.38 -6.91 -1.57
CA TYR A 47 -3.95 -6.76 -1.40
C TYR A 47 -3.55 -7.15 0.02
N PHE A 48 -2.39 -7.76 0.15
CA PHE A 48 -1.86 -8.14 1.45
C PHE A 48 -0.44 -7.60 1.59
N CYS A 49 -0.11 -7.15 2.78
CA CYS A 49 1.24 -6.65 3.03
C CYS A 49 2.22 -7.82 3.06
N ASP A 50 3.36 -7.67 2.37
CA ASP A 50 4.35 -8.72 2.33
C ASP A 50 5.16 -8.80 3.61
N LEU A 51 5.10 -7.81 4.47
CA LEU A 51 5.85 -7.81 5.71
C LEU A 51 5.03 -8.32 6.88
N CYS A 52 3.89 -7.71 7.13
CA CYS A 52 3.07 -8.11 8.27
C CYS A 52 1.95 -9.05 7.88
N GLU A 53 1.75 -9.26 6.59
CA GLU A 53 0.76 -10.19 6.07
C GLU A 53 -0.67 -9.82 6.43
N ASN A 54 -0.90 -8.58 6.81
CA ASN A 54 -2.26 -8.12 7.06
C ASN A 54 -2.89 -7.67 5.75
N GLN A 55 -4.19 -7.80 5.68
CA GLN A 55 -4.90 -7.36 4.49
C GLN A 55 -4.93 -5.84 4.44
N ILE A 56 -4.69 -5.28 3.29
CA ILE A 56 -4.70 -3.85 3.10
C ILE A 56 -6.11 -3.42 2.74
N LYS A 57 -6.66 -2.54 3.55
CA LYS A 57 -8.01 -2.05 3.34
C LYS A 57 -8.05 -0.56 3.23
#